data_25fb7b4b222dc900556f85b4341248ab
#
_entry.id   25fb7b4b222dc900556f85b4341248ab
#
_cell.length_a   1.000
_cell.length_b   1.000
_cell.length_c   1.000
_cell.angle_alpha   90.00
_cell.angle_beta   90.00
_cell.angle_gamma   90.00
#
_symmetry.space_group_name_H-M   'P 1'
#
loop_
_entity.id
_entity.type
_entity.pdbx_description
1 polymer ?
#
loop_
_entity_poly.entity_id
_entity_poly.type
_entity_poly.pdbx_seq_one_letter_code
_entity_poly.pdbx_strand_id
1 'polypeptide(L)'
;MKISDEISLSARNLLRRKGRTALTLVGVVIGTCMVVLMISLGIAQNQANDEMIQSWGDLTQIEIYGGGISVGSDGKAIKLDDAALTQIRELNNVLAATPFTNPYNLQGTISAGRNGRYVSDIGNITALDPVALEPMGFALESGRWLDTTVINAQSKKIPVLVCEYTGYNFYDSRRSDNSPKRYRWQGQTDANGNELPPFVDVDKDKMTLTITNGDNTNPNTQTWELEVVGKLQQ
;
A
#
# COMPACT_ATOMS: atom_id res chain seq x y z
N MET A 1 10.27 -68.37 21.31
CA MET A 1 10.91 -67.19 21.91
C MET A 1 9.88 -66.07 21.89
N LYS A 2 9.77 -65.36 23.01
CA LYS A 2 8.85 -64.22 23.07
C LYS A 2 9.55 -62.99 22.44
N ILE A 3 8.83 -62.18 21.71
CA ILE A 3 9.33 -60.95 21.02
C ILE A 3 10.08 -60.06 22.03
N SER A 4 9.68 -60.06 23.32
CA SER A 4 10.36 -59.35 24.41
C SER A 4 11.78 -59.82 24.65
N ASP A 5 12.06 -61.15 24.45
CA ASP A 5 13.38 -61.74 24.66
C ASP A 5 14.36 -61.34 23.56
N GLU A 6 13.88 -61.24 22.31
CA GLU A 6 14.65 -60.80 21.14
C GLU A 6 15.02 -59.31 21.25
N ILE A 7 14.08 -58.45 21.67
CA ILE A 7 14.33 -57.03 21.92
C ILE A 7 15.35 -56.82 23.04
N SER A 8 15.23 -57.57 24.15
CA SER A 8 16.16 -57.51 25.26
C SER A 8 17.57 -57.96 24.89
N LEU A 9 17.68 -59.01 24.07
CA LEU A 9 18.97 -59.54 23.58
C LEU A 9 19.65 -58.54 22.64
N SER A 10 18.88 -57.93 21.75
CA SER A 10 19.35 -56.91 20.81
C SER A 10 19.81 -55.66 21.55
N ALA A 11 19.06 -55.19 22.53
CA ALA A 11 19.44 -54.04 23.39
C ALA A 11 20.74 -54.29 24.15
N ARG A 12 20.93 -55.49 24.74
CA ARG A 12 22.18 -55.86 25.40
C ARG A 12 23.38 -55.89 24.47
N ASN A 13 23.22 -56.37 23.24
CA ASN A 13 24.28 -56.35 22.23
C ASN A 13 24.67 -54.95 21.78
N LEU A 14 23.73 -54.03 21.64
CA LEU A 14 23.96 -52.61 21.34
C LEU A 14 24.73 -51.94 22.49
N LEU A 15 24.36 -52.19 23.74
CA LEU A 15 24.99 -51.62 24.93
C LEU A 15 26.42 -52.16 25.18
N ARG A 16 26.79 -53.31 24.64
CA ARG A 16 28.11 -53.90 24.77
C ARG A 16 29.23 -53.13 24.06
N ARG A 17 28.86 -52.40 22.99
CA ARG A 17 29.79 -51.58 22.19
C ARG A 17 29.30 -50.10 22.14
N LYS A 18 29.20 -49.51 23.31
CA LYS A 18 28.59 -48.14 23.50
C LYS A 18 29.13 -47.08 22.55
N GLY A 19 30.44 -47.03 22.28
CA GLY A 19 31.05 -46.02 21.43
C GLY A 19 30.61 -46.14 19.96
N ARG A 20 30.55 -47.37 19.41
CA ARG A 20 30.13 -47.56 18.02
C ARG A 20 28.63 -47.27 17.84
N THR A 21 27.82 -47.69 18.82
CA THR A 21 26.37 -47.46 18.78
C THR A 21 26.05 -45.97 18.92
N ALA A 22 26.75 -45.26 19.80
CA ALA A 22 26.58 -43.84 19.96
C ALA A 22 26.97 -43.06 18.70
N LEU A 23 28.09 -43.44 18.05
CA LEU A 23 28.53 -42.76 16.80
C LEU A 23 27.52 -42.97 15.64
N THR A 24 26.99 -44.20 15.50
CA THR A 24 25.97 -44.45 14.47
C THR A 24 24.66 -43.71 14.76
N LEU A 25 24.23 -43.65 16.01
CA LEU A 25 23.03 -42.95 16.43
C LEU A 25 23.15 -41.44 16.14
N VAL A 26 24.29 -40.84 16.52
CA VAL A 26 24.58 -39.43 16.24
C VAL A 26 24.56 -39.18 14.72
N GLY A 27 25.17 -40.07 13.93
CA GLY A 27 25.14 -39.92 12.45
C GLY A 27 23.72 -39.95 11.85
N VAL A 28 22.88 -40.88 12.34
CA VAL A 28 21.47 -40.93 11.90
C VAL A 28 20.70 -39.70 12.34
N VAL A 29 20.85 -39.27 13.58
CA VAL A 29 20.17 -38.05 14.07
C VAL A 29 20.57 -36.83 13.29
N ILE A 30 21.88 -36.62 13.06
CA ILE A 30 22.35 -35.48 12.27
C ILE A 30 21.80 -35.56 10.82
N GLY A 31 21.85 -36.74 10.21
CA GLY A 31 21.33 -36.92 8.85
C GLY A 31 19.83 -36.64 8.74
N THR A 32 19.03 -37.15 9.66
CA THR A 32 17.58 -36.86 9.66
C THR A 32 17.27 -35.41 9.97
N CYS A 33 17.97 -34.77 10.91
CA CYS A 33 17.82 -33.35 11.18
C CYS A 33 18.14 -32.49 9.97
N MET A 34 19.22 -32.80 9.24
CA MET A 34 19.59 -32.05 8.03
C MET A 34 18.51 -32.16 6.93
N VAL A 35 17.93 -33.35 6.71
CA VAL A 35 16.85 -33.53 5.75
C VAL A 35 15.62 -32.72 6.14
N VAL A 36 15.21 -32.77 7.42
CA VAL A 36 14.07 -32.01 7.91
C VAL A 36 14.30 -30.50 7.77
N LEU A 37 15.49 -30.03 8.11
CA LEU A 37 15.85 -28.61 7.97
C LEU A 37 15.82 -28.15 6.49
N MET A 38 16.34 -28.96 5.56
CA MET A 38 16.29 -28.65 4.14
C MET A 38 14.86 -28.54 3.61
N ILE A 39 13.99 -29.47 3.99
CA ILE A 39 12.58 -29.45 3.58
C ILE A 39 11.88 -28.23 4.19
N SER A 40 12.07 -27.99 5.47
CA SER A 40 11.48 -26.85 6.18
C SER A 40 11.92 -25.51 5.55
N LEU A 41 13.21 -25.39 5.25
CA LEU A 41 13.75 -24.20 4.58
C LEU A 41 13.14 -23.99 3.19
N GLY A 42 13.00 -25.09 2.41
CA GLY A 42 12.38 -25.02 1.10
C GLY A 42 10.91 -24.57 1.14
N ILE A 43 10.14 -25.05 2.11
CA ILE A 43 8.75 -24.63 2.32
C ILE A 43 8.69 -23.16 2.73
N ALA A 44 9.53 -22.75 3.70
CA ALA A 44 9.59 -21.37 4.17
C ALA A 44 9.99 -20.40 3.05
N GLN A 45 10.93 -20.80 2.19
CA GLN A 45 11.36 -19.97 1.06
C GLN A 45 10.23 -19.80 0.03
N ASN A 46 9.48 -20.85 -0.29
CA ASN A 46 8.34 -20.75 -1.20
C ASN A 46 7.26 -19.84 -0.62
N GLN A 47 6.93 -20.00 0.66
CA GLN A 47 5.95 -19.16 1.33
C GLN A 47 6.38 -17.69 1.34
N ALA A 48 7.63 -17.40 1.66
CA ALA A 48 8.16 -16.04 1.62
C ALA A 48 8.12 -15.43 0.22
N ASN A 49 8.38 -16.23 -0.83
CA ASN A 49 8.27 -15.77 -2.21
C ASN A 49 6.80 -15.47 -2.59
N ASP A 50 5.86 -16.32 -2.19
CA ASP A 50 4.43 -16.10 -2.45
C ASP A 50 3.92 -14.86 -1.74
N GLU A 51 4.31 -14.64 -0.48
CA GLU A 51 3.98 -13.43 0.27
C GLU A 51 4.60 -12.18 -0.38
N MET A 52 5.85 -12.27 -0.86
CA MET A 52 6.52 -11.17 -1.56
C MET A 52 5.82 -10.83 -2.89
N ILE A 53 5.42 -11.84 -3.68
CA ILE A 53 4.67 -11.62 -4.93
C ILE A 53 3.32 -10.96 -4.63
N GLN A 54 2.61 -11.42 -3.59
CA GLN A 54 1.34 -10.83 -3.18
C GLN A 54 1.52 -9.38 -2.68
N SER A 55 2.66 -9.05 -2.06
CA SER A 55 2.96 -7.69 -1.61
C SER A 55 3.24 -6.71 -2.75
N TRP A 56 3.54 -7.19 -3.96
CA TRP A 56 3.74 -6.32 -5.14
C TRP A 56 2.43 -5.77 -5.71
N GLY A 57 1.30 -6.10 -5.09
CA GLY A 57 -0.02 -5.68 -5.50
C GLY A 57 -0.74 -6.69 -6.38
N ASP A 58 -1.87 -6.29 -6.90
CA ASP A 58 -2.69 -7.15 -7.76
C ASP A 58 -2.01 -7.35 -9.11
N LEU A 59 -1.57 -8.58 -9.39
CA LEU A 59 -0.93 -8.98 -10.66
C LEU A 59 -1.87 -8.82 -11.87
N THR A 60 -3.14 -8.55 -11.65
CA THR A 60 -4.12 -8.28 -12.70
C THR A 60 -4.20 -6.81 -13.08
N GLN A 61 -3.55 -5.91 -12.33
CA GLN A 61 -3.49 -4.50 -12.65
C GLN A 61 -2.41 -4.18 -13.66
N ILE A 62 -2.78 -3.47 -14.71
CA ILE A 62 -1.87 -3.01 -15.76
C ILE A 62 -1.89 -1.48 -15.77
N GLU A 63 -0.75 -0.87 -15.47
CA GLU A 63 -0.59 0.57 -15.60
C GLU A 63 -0.08 0.94 -17.00
N ILE A 64 -0.81 1.82 -17.67
CA ILE A 64 -0.46 2.34 -18.99
C ILE A 64 -0.02 3.78 -18.84
N TYR A 65 1.25 4.04 -19.05
CA TYR A 65 1.79 5.40 -19.00
C TYR A 65 1.69 6.06 -20.36
N GLY A 66 0.99 7.21 -20.41
CA GLY A 66 0.96 8.10 -21.55
C GLY A 66 1.95 9.22 -21.35
N GLY A 67 2.89 9.34 -22.23
CA GLY A 67 3.83 10.45 -22.17
C GLY A 67 5.21 10.01 -22.67
N GLY A 68 5.68 10.66 -23.67
CA GLY A 68 6.91 10.33 -24.38
C GLY A 68 6.62 9.97 -25.83
N ILE A 69 7.62 9.54 -26.53
CA ILE A 69 7.62 9.30 -27.98
C ILE A 69 7.02 7.92 -28.30
N SER A 70 5.92 7.56 -27.64
CA SER A 70 5.18 6.36 -28.03
C SER A 70 4.36 6.66 -29.28
N VAL A 71 4.84 6.14 -30.39
CA VAL A 71 4.21 6.33 -31.70
C VAL A 71 3.51 5.03 -32.05
N GLY A 72 2.23 5.11 -32.40
CA GLY A 72 1.48 3.96 -32.89
C GLY A 72 2.05 3.43 -34.20
N SER A 73 1.57 2.29 -34.64
CA SER A 73 1.93 1.68 -35.92
C SER A 73 1.61 2.56 -37.12
N ASP A 74 0.75 3.55 -36.94
CA ASP A 74 0.34 4.57 -37.91
C ASP A 74 1.21 5.83 -37.91
N GLY A 75 2.29 5.85 -37.11
CA GLY A 75 3.20 6.99 -36.99
C GLY A 75 2.67 8.16 -36.17
N LYS A 76 1.50 8.04 -35.54
CA LYS A 76 0.93 9.10 -34.71
C LYS A 76 1.24 8.88 -33.23
N ALA A 77 1.38 9.98 -32.49
CA ALA A 77 1.57 9.93 -31.06
C ALA A 77 0.35 9.27 -30.39
N ILE A 78 0.61 8.27 -29.55
CA ILE A 78 -0.44 7.63 -28.75
C ILE A 78 -0.88 8.62 -27.67
N LYS A 79 -2.16 8.96 -27.69
CA LYS A 79 -2.80 9.78 -26.66
C LYS A 79 -3.67 8.90 -25.79
N LEU A 80 -3.50 9.03 -24.50
CA LEU A 80 -4.41 8.45 -23.50
C LEU A 80 -5.49 9.50 -23.19
N ASP A 81 -6.53 9.50 -23.98
CA ASP A 81 -7.71 10.35 -23.84
C ASP A 81 -8.96 9.51 -23.52
N ASP A 82 -10.10 10.16 -23.39
CA ASP A 82 -11.36 9.50 -23.07
C ASP A 82 -11.77 8.46 -24.15
N ALA A 83 -11.36 8.67 -25.40
CA ALA A 83 -11.61 7.71 -26.47
C ALA A 83 -10.75 6.44 -26.28
N ALA A 84 -9.49 6.60 -25.92
CA ALA A 84 -8.61 5.47 -25.58
C ALA A 84 -9.12 4.71 -24.35
N LEU A 85 -9.57 5.43 -23.32
CA LEU A 85 -10.15 4.82 -22.13
C LEU A 85 -11.39 3.99 -22.47
N THR A 86 -12.26 4.50 -23.34
CA THR A 86 -13.46 3.78 -23.79
C THR A 86 -13.07 2.50 -24.54
N GLN A 87 -12.10 2.57 -25.45
CA GLN A 87 -11.60 1.40 -26.17
C GLN A 87 -11.00 0.34 -25.22
N ILE A 88 -10.26 0.76 -24.18
CA ILE A 88 -9.69 -0.16 -23.19
C ILE A 88 -10.80 -0.85 -22.40
N ARG A 89 -11.84 -0.13 -22.01
CA ARG A 89 -13.00 -0.68 -21.29
C ARG A 89 -13.79 -1.72 -22.10
N GLU A 90 -13.77 -1.61 -23.43
CA GLU A 90 -14.43 -2.54 -24.34
C GLU A 90 -13.62 -3.81 -24.63
N LEU A 91 -12.35 -3.88 -24.20
CA LEU A 91 -11.52 -5.07 -24.40
C LEU A 91 -12.04 -6.25 -23.58
N ASN A 92 -12.02 -7.44 -24.19
CA ASN A 92 -12.34 -8.68 -23.48
C ASN A 92 -11.37 -8.88 -22.28
N ASN A 93 -11.90 -9.32 -21.15
CA ASN A 93 -11.18 -9.57 -19.90
C ASN A 93 -10.68 -8.32 -19.18
N VAL A 94 -11.08 -7.11 -19.55
CA VAL A 94 -10.91 -5.90 -18.77
C VAL A 94 -12.15 -5.73 -17.89
N LEU A 95 -11.99 -5.82 -16.58
CA LEU A 95 -13.08 -5.65 -15.61
C LEU A 95 -13.37 -4.16 -15.37
N ALA A 96 -12.32 -3.36 -15.27
CA ALA A 96 -12.43 -1.92 -15.07
C ALA A 96 -11.19 -1.22 -15.63
N ALA A 97 -11.36 0.02 -16.05
CA ALA A 97 -10.25 0.90 -16.39
C ALA A 97 -10.57 2.32 -15.93
N THR A 98 -9.58 2.98 -15.33
CA THR A 98 -9.70 4.33 -14.81
C THR A 98 -8.51 5.17 -15.22
N PRO A 99 -8.71 6.46 -15.53
CA PRO A 99 -7.58 7.36 -15.62
C PRO A 99 -6.96 7.51 -14.22
N PHE A 100 -5.64 7.43 -14.18
CA PHE A 100 -4.87 7.71 -12.97
C PHE A 100 -4.27 9.10 -13.13
N THR A 101 -4.85 10.07 -12.43
CA THR A 101 -4.38 11.45 -12.53
C THR A 101 -3.87 11.92 -11.18
N ASN A 102 -2.59 12.26 -11.17
CA ASN A 102 -1.99 12.92 -10.02
C ASN A 102 -1.70 14.38 -10.38
N PRO A 103 -2.12 15.34 -9.55
CA PRO A 103 -2.03 16.76 -9.85
C PRO A 103 -0.65 17.38 -9.62
N TYR A 104 0.45 16.66 -9.93
CA TYR A 104 1.81 17.17 -9.77
C TYR A 104 2.11 18.48 -10.50
N ASN A 105 1.37 18.76 -11.58
CA ASN A 105 1.54 19.98 -12.36
C ASN A 105 0.80 21.19 -11.77
N LEU A 106 0.00 20.98 -10.72
CA LEU A 106 -0.72 22.04 -10.04
C LEU A 106 0.06 22.49 -8.82
N GLN A 107 0.12 23.80 -8.61
CA GLN A 107 0.62 24.34 -7.35
C GLN A 107 -0.53 24.35 -6.35
N GLY A 108 -0.44 23.51 -5.34
CA GLY A 108 -1.49 23.39 -4.35
C GLY A 108 -1.05 22.70 -3.08
N THR A 109 -1.85 22.90 -2.04
CA THR A 109 -1.63 22.30 -0.74
C THR A 109 -2.95 21.88 -0.11
N ILE A 110 -2.89 20.85 0.72
CA ILE A 110 -3.99 20.46 1.60
C ILE A 110 -3.63 20.98 2.98
N SER A 111 -4.47 21.78 3.58
CA SER A 111 -4.27 22.31 4.93
C SER A 111 -5.32 21.76 5.90
N ALA A 112 -4.90 21.50 7.14
CA ALA A 112 -5.77 21.01 8.20
C ALA A 112 -5.41 21.63 9.56
N GLY A 113 -6.29 21.41 10.53
CA GLY A 113 -6.12 21.90 11.89
C GLY A 113 -6.35 23.42 12.03
N ARG A 114 -6.12 23.90 13.25
CA ARG A 114 -6.38 25.31 13.56
C ARG A 114 -5.49 26.26 12.73
N ASN A 115 -6.12 27.12 11.94
CA ASN A 115 -5.45 28.09 11.05
C ASN A 115 -4.55 27.41 9.99
N GLY A 116 -4.91 26.24 9.49
CA GLY A 116 -4.16 25.53 8.44
C GLY A 116 -2.73 25.18 8.85
N ARG A 117 -2.49 24.89 10.12
CA ARG A 117 -1.16 24.59 10.66
C ARG A 117 -0.51 23.38 10.03
N TYR A 118 -1.30 22.35 9.81
CA TYR A 118 -0.80 21.11 9.24
C TYR A 118 -1.04 21.12 7.73
N VAL A 119 0.00 20.83 6.99
CA VAL A 119 -0.01 20.94 5.53
C VAL A 119 0.45 19.63 4.91
N SER A 120 -0.20 19.24 3.83
CA SER A 120 0.21 18.13 2.97
C SER A 120 0.33 18.62 1.54
N ASP A 121 1.20 17.99 0.77
CA ASP A 121 1.37 18.29 -0.65
C ASP A 121 0.17 17.80 -1.46
N ILE A 122 -0.20 18.53 -2.52
CA ILE A 122 -1.26 18.14 -3.44
C ILE A 122 -0.92 16.82 -4.17
N GLY A 123 0.35 16.48 -4.28
CA GLY A 123 0.82 15.22 -4.83
C GLY A 123 0.31 13.97 -4.10
N ASN A 124 -0.17 14.12 -2.87
CA ASN A 124 -0.81 13.05 -2.11
C ASN A 124 -2.29 12.82 -2.48
N ILE A 125 -2.82 13.55 -3.46
CA ILE A 125 -4.15 13.32 -4.02
C ILE A 125 -4.01 12.57 -5.34
N THR A 126 -4.86 11.56 -5.51
CA THR A 126 -5.03 10.86 -6.78
C THR A 126 -6.48 10.91 -7.20
N ALA A 127 -6.71 11.27 -8.44
CA ALA A 127 -8.05 11.25 -9.04
C ALA A 127 -8.23 9.95 -9.82
N LEU A 128 -9.28 9.22 -9.45
CA LEU A 128 -9.70 7.95 -10.05
C LEU A 128 -11.20 8.01 -10.36
N ASP A 129 -11.65 7.19 -11.32
CA ASP A 129 -13.07 7.00 -11.54
C ASP A 129 -13.68 6.18 -10.40
N PRO A 130 -14.62 6.72 -9.61
CA PRO A 130 -15.19 6.02 -8.46
C PRO A 130 -15.83 4.67 -8.81
N VAL A 131 -16.37 4.54 -10.03
CA VAL A 131 -17.02 3.30 -10.48
C VAL A 131 -16.02 2.16 -10.67
N ALA A 132 -14.76 2.49 -10.93
CA ALA A 132 -13.71 1.52 -11.16
C ALA A 132 -13.06 0.99 -9.87
N LEU A 133 -13.22 1.67 -8.74
CA LEU A 133 -12.51 1.35 -7.51
C LEU A 133 -12.83 -0.05 -6.97
N GLU A 134 -14.10 -0.38 -6.85
CA GLU A 134 -14.54 -1.69 -6.34
C GLU A 134 -14.11 -2.85 -7.25
N PRO A 135 -14.32 -2.79 -8.59
CA PRO A 135 -13.80 -3.82 -9.50
C PRO A 135 -12.27 -3.93 -9.52
N MET A 136 -11.54 -2.88 -9.16
CA MET A 136 -10.09 -2.88 -9.04
C MET A 136 -9.58 -3.43 -7.70
N GLY A 137 -10.47 -3.95 -6.85
CA GLY A 137 -10.10 -4.60 -5.60
C GLY A 137 -10.00 -3.65 -4.40
N PHE A 138 -10.32 -2.36 -4.56
CA PHE A 138 -10.41 -1.48 -3.40
C PHE A 138 -11.61 -1.87 -2.54
N ALA A 139 -11.43 -1.91 -1.23
CA ALA A 139 -12.49 -2.17 -0.26
C ALA A 139 -12.66 -0.98 0.69
N LEU A 140 -13.90 -0.75 1.13
CA LEU A 140 -14.17 0.24 2.16
C LEU A 140 -14.00 -0.37 3.55
N GLU A 141 -13.25 0.29 4.40
CA GLU A 141 -13.24 0.02 5.84
C GLU A 141 -14.48 0.61 6.52
N SER A 142 -14.84 1.84 6.13
CA SER A 142 -15.97 2.57 6.69
C SER A 142 -16.48 3.66 5.76
N GLY A 143 -17.70 4.13 6.00
CA GLY A 143 -18.31 5.19 5.19
C GLY A 143 -19.04 4.68 3.95
N ARG A 144 -18.96 5.42 2.87
CA ARG A 144 -19.61 5.11 1.58
C ARG A 144 -18.71 5.40 0.41
N TRP A 145 -18.97 4.75 -0.73
CA TRP A 145 -18.31 5.07 -2.00
C TRP A 145 -18.64 6.48 -2.46
N LEU A 146 -17.75 7.04 -3.28
CA LEU A 146 -18.00 8.30 -3.96
C LEU A 146 -19.18 8.17 -4.91
N ASP A 147 -20.11 9.11 -4.83
CA ASP A 147 -21.22 9.21 -5.75
C ASP A 147 -20.91 10.27 -6.81
N THR A 148 -20.77 9.84 -8.06
CA THR A 148 -20.46 10.71 -9.19
C THR A 148 -21.57 11.72 -9.49
N THR A 149 -22.82 11.43 -9.09
CA THR A 149 -23.97 12.31 -9.33
C THR A 149 -23.96 13.55 -8.43
N VAL A 150 -23.21 13.52 -7.32
CA VAL A 150 -23.15 14.60 -6.32
C VAL A 150 -21.99 15.59 -6.61
N ILE A 151 -21.08 15.24 -7.51
CA ILE A 151 -19.95 16.12 -7.84
C ILE A 151 -20.44 17.26 -8.71
N ASN A 152 -20.68 18.41 -8.09
CA ASN A 152 -21.00 19.66 -8.78
C ASN A 152 -19.74 20.52 -8.85
N ALA A 153 -19.34 20.90 -10.05
CA ALA A 153 -18.19 21.79 -10.31
C ALA A 153 -18.28 23.15 -9.58
N GLN A 154 -19.49 23.56 -9.20
CA GLN A 154 -19.75 24.80 -8.44
C GLN A 154 -19.74 24.56 -6.94
N SER A 155 -19.69 23.33 -6.48
CA SER A 155 -19.59 23.03 -5.05
C SER A 155 -18.22 23.45 -4.51
N LYS A 156 -18.21 24.12 -3.39
CA LYS A 156 -16.96 24.39 -2.64
C LYS A 156 -16.50 23.19 -1.80
N LYS A 157 -17.18 22.05 -1.92
CA LYS A 157 -16.86 20.82 -1.23
C LYS A 157 -16.54 19.74 -2.24
N ILE A 158 -15.46 19.00 -2.00
CA ILE A 158 -15.04 17.86 -2.79
C ILE A 158 -15.11 16.63 -1.91
N PRO A 159 -15.96 15.63 -2.25
CA PRO A 159 -15.98 14.38 -1.52
C PRO A 159 -14.71 13.58 -1.83
N VAL A 160 -14.09 13.02 -0.79
CA VAL A 160 -12.86 12.26 -0.91
C VAL A 160 -12.93 10.95 -0.12
N LEU A 161 -12.22 9.95 -0.62
CA LEU A 161 -11.88 8.76 0.12
C LEU A 161 -10.46 8.92 0.69
N VAL A 162 -10.23 8.43 1.89
CA VAL A 162 -8.94 8.50 2.56
C VAL A 162 -8.47 7.10 2.93
N CYS A 163 -7.16 6.90 2.96
CA CYS A 163 -6.56 5.69 3.50
C CYS A 163 -6.28 5.87 5.00
N GLU A 164 -6.09 4.77 5.73
CA GLU A 164 -5.80 4.76 7.17
C GLU A 164 -4.66 5.72 7.56
N TYR A 165 -3.60 5.77 6.74
CA TYR A 165 -2.41 6.56 7.04
C TYR A 165 -2.40 7.96 6.44
N THR A 166 -3.48 8.42 5.84
CA THR A 166 -3.56 9.76 5.22
C THR A 166 -3.19 10.88 6.20
N GLY A 167 -3.52 10.73 7.49
CA GLY A 167 -3.17 11.72 8.51
C GLY A 167 -1.67 11.91 8.74
N TYR A 168 -0.83 10.92 8.40
CA TYR A 168 0.63 11.00 8.49
C TYR A 168 1.28 11.75 7.32
N ASN A 169 0.56 11.99 6.24
CA ASN A 169 1.04 12.80 5.11
C ASN A 169 1.12 14.29 5.42
N PHE A 170 0.63 14.71 6.59
CA PHE A 170 0.66 16.10 7.02
C PHE A 170 1.90 16.41 7.86
N TYR A 171 2.49 17.58 7.62
CA TYR A 171 3.60 18.12 8.40
C TYR A 171 3.22 19.43 9.10
N ASP A 172 3.93 19.76 10.18
CA ASP A 172 3.73 21.02 10.92
C ASP A 172 4.45 22.16 10.21
N SER A 173 3.72 23.01 9.48
CA SER A 173 4.25 24.15 8.72
C SER A 173 4.91 25.24 9.58
N ARG A 174 4.66 25.24 10.89
CA ARG A 174 5.29 26.20 11.83
C ARG A 174 6.67 25.76 12.29
N ARG A 175 7.09 24.56 11.96
CA ARG A 175 8.43 24.04 12.26
C ARG A 175 9.36 24.26 11.08
N SER A 176 10.62 24.55 11.39
CA SER A 176 11.65 24.65 10.36
C SER A 176 11.85 23.29 9.65
N ASP A 177 12.32 23.36 8.39
CA ASP A 177 12.50 22.17 7.56
C ASP A 177 13.44 21.12 8.19
N ASN A 178 14.41 21.55 8.97
CA ASN A 178 15.36 20.70 9.67
C ASN A 178 14.87 20.17 11.03
N SER A 179 13.64 20.49 11.43
CA SER A 179 13.12 20.05 12.74
C SER A 179 12.65 18.59 12.67
N PRO A 180 13.17 17.70 13.53
CA PRO A 180 12.71 16.31 13.58
C PRO A 180 11.24 16.19 14.04
N LYS A 181 10.66 17.26 14.58
CA LYS A 181 9.25 17.31 15.00
C LYS A 181 8.32 17.88 13.91
N ARG A 182 8.84 18.16 12.72
CA ARG A 182 8.05 18.67 11.60
C ARG A 182 7.18 17.58 10.98
N TYR A 183 7.70 16.37 10.88
CA TYR A 183 7.05 15.23 10.29
C TYR A 183 6.71 14.18 11.35
N ARG A 184 5.68 13.42 11.10
CA ARG A 184 5.35 12.20 11.83
C ARG A 184 5.10 11.09 10.81
N TRP A 185 5.55 9.89 11.13
CA TRP A 185 5.32 8.70 10.33
C TRP A 185 4.78 7.58 11.22
N GLN A 186 4.10 6.67 10.61
CA GLN A 186 3.56 5.48 11.26
C GLN A 186 4.66 4.71 12.00
N GLY A 187 4.33 4.22 13.20
CA GLY A 187 5.29 3.49 14.03
C GLY A 187 6.31 4.37 14.75
N GLN A 188 6.25 5.70 14.60
CA GLN A 188 7.10 6.60 15.38
C GLN A 188 6.62 6.65 16.82
N THR A 189 7.55 6.45 17.78
CA THR A 189 7.24 6.43 19.20
C THR A 189 7.79 7.66 19.93
N ASP A 190 7.15 7.98 21.05
CA ASP A 190 7.64 8.99 22.00
C ASP A 190 8.78 8.40 22.91
N ALA A 191 9.30 9.21 23.83
CA ALA A 191 10.34 8.80 24.78
C ALA A 191 9.87 7.68 25.75
N ASN A 192 8.57 7.44 25.85
CA ASN A 192 7.97 6.41 26.70
C ASN A 192 7.64 5.13 25.92
N GLY A 193 7.89 5.10 24.62
CA GLY A 193 7.58 3.97 23.74
C GLY A 193 6.15 3.94 23.22
N ASN A 194 5.34 4.98 23.45
CA ASN A 194 3.99 5.06 22.90
C ASN A 194 4.04 5.58 21.46
N GLU A 195 3.23 5.00 20.58
CA GLU A 195 3.12 5.46 19.21
C GLU A 195 2.55 6.89 19.15
N LEU A 196 3.19 7.73 18.35
CA LEU A 196 2.73 9.11 18.14
C LEU A 196 1.59 9.12 17.12
N PRO A 197 0.39 9.62 17.48
CA PRO A 197 -0.70 9.73 16.53
C PRO A 197 -0.35 10.71 15.39
N PRO A 198 -0.99 10.62 14.23
CA PRO A 198 -0.81 11.58 13.15
C PRO A 198 -1.15 13.01 13.61
N PHE A 199 -0.67 14.00 12.87
CA PHE A 199 -1.02 15.39 13.18
C PHE A 199 -2.47 15.75 12.89
N VAL A 200 -3.08 15.04 11.96
CA VAL A 200 -4.44 15.27 11.47
C VAL A 200 -5.26 14.00 11.67
N ASP A 201 -6.37 14.14 12.36
CA ASP A 201 -7.39 13.10 12.45
C ASP A 201 -8.36 13.33 11.27
N VAL A 202 -8.25 12.50 10.24
CA VAL A 202 -9.02 12.67 9.00
C VAL A 202 -10.53 12.55 9.18
N ASP A 203 -10.98 11.96 10.30
CA ASP A 203 -12.41 11.82 10.62
C ASP A 203 -12.98 13.05 11.33
N LYS A 204 -12.13 13.85 11.99
CA LYS A 204 -12.56 14.97 12.84
C LYS A 204 -12.10 16.32 12.33
N ASP A 205 -10.90 16.36 11.74
CA ASP A 205 -10.31 17.61 11.32
C ASP A 205 -10.81 18.01 9.94
N LYS A 206 -11.17 19.28 9.80
CA LYS A 206 -11.50 19.83 8.49
C LYS A 206 -10.25 19.97 7.65
N MET A 207 -10.31 19.46 6.44
CA MET A 207 -9.26 19.57 5.44
C MET A 207 -9.69 20.52 4.33
N THR A 208 -8.77 21.33 3.88
CA THR A 208 -8.99 22.35 2.85
C THR A 208 -7.95 22.21 1.76
N LEU A 209 -8.39 21.99 0.53
CA LEU A 209 -7.55 22.01 -0.65
C LEU A 209 -7.45 23.43 -1.17
N THR A 210 -6.25 23.92 -1.37
CA THR A 210 -5.96 25.23 -1.96
C THR A 210 -5.12 25.00 -3.22
N ILE A 211 -5.61 25.46 -4.36
CA ILE A 211 -4.88 25.43 -5.63
C ILE A 211 -4.61 26.86 -6.04
N THR A 212 -3.36 27.15 -6.40
CA THR A 212 -2.94 28.45 -6.90
C THR A 212 -2.58 28.31 -8.37
N ASN A 213 -3.38 28.94 -9.21
CA ASN A 213 -3.16 29.06 -10.66
C ASN A 213 -2.69 30.48 -10.96
N GLY A 214 -1.83 30.62 -11.98
CA GLY A 214 -1.31 31.91 -12.41
C GLY A 214 0.19 32.06 -12.13
N ASP A 215 0.75 33.21 -12.54
CA ASP A 215 2.13 33.52 -12.24
C ASP A 215 2.26 34.25 -10.88
N ASN A 216 3.51 34.41 -10.42
CA ASN A 216 3.81 35.04 -9.13
C ASN A 216 3.32 36.50 -9.01
N THR A 217 2.93 37.13 -10.13
CA THR A 217 2.46 38.52 -10.18
C THR A 217 0.95 38.64 -10.05
N ASN A 218 0.19 37.59 -10.44
CA ASN A 218 -1.27 37.58 -10.32
C ASN A 218 -1.80 36.16 -10.00
N PRO A 219 -1.57 35.68 -8.75
CA PRO A 219 -2.02 34.36 -8.35
C PRO A 219 -3.54 34.31 -8.23
N ASN A 220 -4.17 33.39 -8.95
CA ASN A 220 -5.57 33.05 -8.77
C ASN A 220 -5.67 31.83 -7.84
N THR A 221 -6.06 32.05 -6.60
CA THR A 221 -6.17 31.01 -5.58
C THR A 221 -7.61 30.56 -5.44
N GLN A 222 -7.83 29.28 -5.58
CA GLN A 222 -9.12 28.63 -5.35
C GLN A 222 -9.03 27.66 -4.19
N THR A 223 -10.10 27.58 -3.41
CA THR A 223 -10.13 26.80 -2.16
C THR A 223 -11.40 25.97 -2.09
N TRP A 224 -11.24 24.71 -1.74
CA TRP A 224 -12.33 23.75 -1.53
C TRP A 224 -12.18 23.05 -0.19
N GLU A 225 -13.29 22.77 0.44
CA GLU A 225 -13.35 21.90 1.62
C GLU A 225 -13.34 20.43 1.14
N LEU A 226 -12.45 19.61 1.71
CA LEU A 226 -12.45 18.17 1.46
C LEU A 226 -13.40 17.49 2.46
N GLU A 227 -14.41 16.82 1.95
CA GLU A 227 -15.38 16.07 2.75
C GLU A 227 -15.02 14.58 2.69
N VAL A 228 -14.53 14.04 3.79
CA VAL A 228 -14.25 12.60 3.90
C VAL A 228 -15.57 11.84 3.94
N VAL A 229 -15.83 11.03 2.91
CA VAL A 229 -17.05 10.24 2.78
C VAL A 229 -16.84 8.77 3.08
N GLY A 230 -15.61 8.30 3.04
CA GLY A 230 -15.27 6.93 3.39
C GLY A 230 -13.77 6.73 3.55
N LYS A 231 -13.43 5.61 4.18
CA LYS A 231 -12.07 5.11 4.34
C LYS A 231 -11.89 3.85 3.52
N LEU A 232 -10.76 3.77 2.84
CA LEU A 232 -10.33 2.57 2.13
C LEU A 232 -9.57 1.65 3.08
N GLN A 233 -9.87 0.37 2.98
CA GLN A 233 -9.09 -0.69 3.60
C GLN A 233 -7.76 -0.80 2.85
N GLN A 234 -6.70 -1.00 3.60
CA GLN A 234 -5.38 -1.20 3.04
C GLN A 234 -5.09 -2.69 2.83
#